data_5adc802d909f4a2f12eed92a67bdb25c
#
_entry.id   5adc802d909f4a2f12eed92a67bdb25c
#
_cell.length_a   1.000
_cell.length_b   1.000
_cell.length_c   1.000
_cell.angle_alpha   90.00
_cell.angle_beta   90.00
_cell.angle_gamma   90.00
#
_symmetry.space_group_name_H-M   'P 1'
#
loop_
_entity.id
_entity.type
_entity.pdbx_description
1 polymer ?
#
loop_
_entity_poly.entity_id
_entity_poly.type
_entity_poly.pdbx_seq_one_letter_code
_entity_poly.pdbx_strand_id
1 'polypeptide(L)'
;MILTVDIGNTNVVAGGFAGEEPSFVDRLPSSREWDGTAWREALGELLRERGLTVDKIAGSALCSVVPELTERLRSALREVTRRPVRTVDAGLDVGLVLAGYDRRALGNDRVVDAVSCMQSGAIYGAAAQIDGLTARVEELLGQPVTAVVTGGLSGLVCPYCRRAVFRDEHLLLRGLHLIYRGIRGSAAGQT
;
A
#
# COMPACT_ATOMS: atom_id res chain seq x y z
N MET A 1 -10.79 -10.70 12.66
CA MET A 1 -9.58 -10.10 12.05
C MET A 1 -9.86 -9.75 10.59
N ILE A 2 -9.35 -8.64 10.09
CA ILE A 2 -9.35 -8.29 8.67
C ILE A 2 -7.96 -8.56 8.12
N LEU A 3 -7.87 -9.28 6.99
CA LEU A 3 -6.62 -9.51 6.28
C LEU A 3 -6.48 -8.46 5.17
N THR A 4 -5.40 -7.70 5.18
CA THR A 4 -5.11 -6.70 4.15
C THR A 4 -3.91 -7.17 3.34
N VAL A 5 -3.98 -7.02 2.00
CA VAL A 5 -2.91 -7.45 1.10
C VAL A 5 -2.60 -6.32 0.11
N ASP A 6 -1.34 -5.95 0.07
CA ASP A 6 -0.79 -5.02 -0.91
C ASP A 6 0.13 -5.75 -1.88
N ILE A 7 -0.17 -5.67 -3.17
CA ILE A 7 0.60 -6.32 -4.23
C ILE A 7 1.48 -5.28 -4.92
N GLY A 8 2.74 -5.21 -4.47
CA GLY A 8 3.79 -4.41 -5.10
C GLY A 8 4.56 -5.17 -6.18
N ASN A 9 5.44 -4.47 -6.89
CA ASN A 9 6.27 -5.09 -7.96
C ASN A 9 7.28 -6.11 -7.43
N THR A 10 7.77 -5.92 -6.21
CA THR A 10 8.81 -6.76 -5.59
C THR A 10 8.26 -7.69 -4.52
N ASN A 11 7.34 -7.19 -3.71
CA ASN A 11 6.78 -7.93 -2.60
C ASN A 11 5.26 -7.79 -2.55
N VAL A 12 4.61 -8.87 -2.13
CA VAL A 12 3.25 -8.87 -1.63
C VAL A 12 3.32 -8.74 -0.11
N VAL A 13 2.71 -7.71 0.43
CA VAL A 13 2.69 -7.47 1.88
C VAL A 13 1.31 -7.82 2.43
N ALA A 14 1.26 -8.72 3.38
CA ALA A 14 0.03 -9.14 4.06
C ALA A 14 0.04 -8.67 5.51
N GLY A 15 -1.05 -8.06 5.95
CA GLY A 15 -1.23 -7.61 7.33
C GLY A 15 -2.56 -8.06 7.91
N GLY A 16 -2.57 -8.47 9.17
CA GLY A 16 -3.78 -8.85 9.90
C GLY A 16 -4.16 -7.81 10.94
N PHE A 17 -5.40 -7.33 10.89
CA PHE A 17 -5.92 -6.30 11.79
C PHE A 17 -7.05 -6.84 12.66
N ALA A 18 -6.87 -6.80 13.99
CA ALA A 18 -7.93 -7.00 14.97
C ALA A 18 -8.45 -5.66 15.53
N GLY A 19 -7.61 -4.65 15.59
CA GLY A 19 -7.86 -3.26 16.00
C GLY A 19 -7.34 -2.28 14.95
N GLU A 20 -6.81 -1.15 15.39
CA GLU A 20 -6.25 -0.09 14.52
C GLU A 20 -4.83 -0.42 14.04
N GLU A 21 -4.05 -1.10 14.87
CA GLU A 21 -2.70 -1.53 14.54
C GLU A 21 -2.69 -2.94 13.96
N PRO A 22 -1.74 -3.24 13.04
CA PRO A 22 -1.58 -4.58 12.53
C PRO A 22 -1.09 -5.52 13.63
N SER A 23 -1.77 -6.65 13.81
CA SER A 23 -1.34 -7.72 14.71
C SER A 23 -0.12 -8.47 14.17
N PHE A 24 0.02 -8.48 12.85
CA PHE A 24 1.19 -9.00 12.14
C PHE A 24 1.31 -8.34 10.76
N VAL A 25 2.53 -8.35 10.22
CA VAL A 25 2.83 -7.99 8.84
C VAL A 25 3.86 -8.98 8.31
N ASP A 26 3.55 -9.61 7.19
CA ASP A 26 4.41 -10.55 6.49
C ASP A 26 4.64 -10.13 5.04
N ARG A 27 5.73 -10.62 4.45
CA ARG A 27 6.10 -10.33 3.08
C ARG A 27 6.35 -11.62 2.32
N LEU A 28 5.74 -11.71 1.14
CA LEU A 28 5.97 -12.77 0.16
C LEU A 28 6.57 -12.13 -1.10
N PRO A 29 7.38 -12.84 -1.89
CA PRO A 29 7.87 -12.33 -3.15
C PRO A 29 6.73 -12.15 -4.15
N SER A 30 6.73 -11.08 -4.95
CA SER A 30 5.76 -10.89 -6.05
C SER A 30 6.12 -11.80 -7.23
N SER A 31 6.00 -13.11 -7.03
CA SER A 31 6.34 -14.11 -8.05
C SER A 31 5.27 -14.17 -9.13
N ARG A 32 5.67 -13.87 -10.38
CA ARG A 32 4.81 -14.02 -11.56
C ARG A 32 4.70 -15.47 -12.03
N GLU A 33 5.63 -16.32 -11.60
CA GLU A 33 5.67 -17.74 -11.89
C GLU A 33 4.67 -18.55 -11.05
N TRP A 34 4.27 -18.01 -9.89
CA TRP A 34 3.32 -18.66 -9.04
C TRP A 34 1.91 -18.63 -9.64
N ASP A 35 1.33 -19.78 -9.81
CA ASP A 35 -0.07 -19.93 -10.20
C ASP A 35 -1.02 -19.73 -8.99
N GLY A 36 -2.32 -19.89 -9.22
CA GLY A 36 -3.32 -19.76 -8.16
C GLY A 36 -3.13 -20.77 -7.03
N THR A 37 -2.61 -21.97 -7.34
CA THR A 37 -2.37 -23.02 -6.34
C THR A 37 -1.20 -22.65 -5.44
N ALA A 38 -0.07 -22.23 -6.02
CA ALA A 38 1.10 -21.78 -5.27
C ALA A 38 0.77 -20.57 -4.36
N TRP A 39 -0.01 -19.60 -4.86
CA TRP A 39 -0.48 -18.49 -4.04
C TRP A 39 -1.39 -18.92 -2.90
N ARG A 40 -2.30 -19.87 -3.15
CA ARG A 40 -3.16 -20.43 -2.10
C ARG A 40 -2.37 -21.13 -1.02
N GLU A 41 -1.36 -21.92 -1.40
CA GLU A 41 -0.49 -22.63 -0.46
C GLU A 41 0.31 -21.64 0.38
N ALA A 42 0.97 -20.65 -0.24
CA ALA A 42 1.75 -19.63 0.46
C ALA A 42 0.91 -18.81 1.44
N LEU A 43 -0.28 -18.37 1.03
CA LEU A 43 -1.19 -17.65 1.92
C LEU A 43 -1.75 -18.55 3.04
N GLY A 44 -2.04 -19.80 2.73
CA GLY A 44 -2.50 -20.78 3.72
C GLY A 44 -1.42 -21.10 4.76
N GLU A 45 -0.16 -21.17 4.35
CA GLU A 45 0.98 -21.35 5.24
C GLU A 45 1.19 -20.14 6.14
N LEU A 46 1.19 -18.94 5.58
CA LEU A 46 1.26 -17.68 6.32
C LEU A 46 0.19 -17.61 7.41
N LEU A 47 -1.06 -17.93 7.10
CA LEU A 47 -2.14 -17.93 8.10
C LEU A 47 -1.93 -19.00 9.18
N ARG A 48 -1.45 -20.16 8.79
CA ARG A 48 -1.19 -21.28 9.72
C ARG A 48 -0.04 -20.96 10.67
N GLU A 49 1.04 -20.35 10.19
CA GLU A 49 2.17 -19.90 11.02
C GLU A 49 1.75 -18.84 12.04
N ARG A 50 0.74 -18.02 11.72
CA ARG A 50 0.16 -17.03 12.63
C ARG A 50 -0.95 -17.59 13.52
N GLY A 51 -1.21 -18.90 13.49
CA GLY A 51 -2.26 -19.54 14.28
C GLY A 51 -3.67 -19.06 13.93
N LEU A 52 -3.86 -18.60 12.68
CA LEU A 52 -5.12 -18.07 12.19
C LEU A 52 -5.92 -19.18 11.50
N THR A 53 -7.14 -19.34 11.97
CA THR A 53 -8.15 -20.21 11.36
C THR A 53 -9.16 -19.35 10.58
N VAL A 54 -9.83 -19.94 9.60
CA VAL A 54 -10.78 -19.26 8.72
C VAL A 54 -11.90 -18.54 9.48
N ASP A 55 -12.35 -19.10 10.59
CA ASP A 55 -13.39 -18.53 11.45
C ASP A 55 -12.96 -17.21 12.12
N LYS A 56 -11.67 -17.00 12.34
CA LYS A 56 -11.12 -15.76 12.91
C LYS A 56 -11.01 -14.63 11.88
N ILE A 57 -11.13 -14.94 10.58
CA ILE A 57 -11.04 -13.95 9.50
C ILE A 57 -12.43 -13.46 9.13
N ALA A 58 -12.69 -12.18 9.31
CA ALA A 58 -13.98 -11.56 8.99
C ALA A 58 -14.08 -11.11 7.52
N GLY A 59 -12.95 -10.93 6.85
CA GLY A 59 -12.87 -10.52 5.45
C GLY A 59 -11.48 -10.09 5.05
N SER A 60 -11.32 -9.75 3.77
CA SER A 60 -10.05 -9.31 3.22
C SER A 60 -10.20 -8.06 2.36
N ALA A 61 -9.17 -7.21 2.36
CA ALA A 61 -9.01 -6.10 1.44
C ALA A 61 -7.70 -6.24 0.67
N LEU A 62 -7.71 -5.94 -0.63
CA LEU A 62 -6.58 -6.08 -1.53
C LEU A 62 -6.42 -4.82 -2.36
N CYS A 63 -5.20 -4.31 -2.47
CA CYS A 63 -4.81 -3.38 -3.52
C CYS A 63 -3.64 -3.92 -4.33
N SER A 64 -3.44 -3.40 -5.53
CA SER A 64 -2.42 -3.92 -6.43
C SER A 64 -1.95 -2.88 -7.43
N VAL A 65 -0.64 -2.84 -7.66
CA VAL A 65 -0.02 -2.16 -8.80
C VAL A 65 0.50 -3.17 -9.84
N VAL A 66 0.17 -4.46 -9.70
CA VAL A 66 0.58 -5.55 -10.60
C VAL A 66 -0.65 -6.28 -11.12
N PRO A 67 -1.26 -5.83 -12.24
CA PRO A 67 -2.52 -6.39 -12.75
C PRO A 67 -2.52 -7.90 -12.93
N GLU A 68 -1.41 -8.47 -13.38
CA GLU A 68 -1.25 -9.91 -13.64
C GLU A 68 -1.41 -10.77 -12.38
N LEU A 69 -1.03 -10.25 -11.20
CA LEU A 69 -1.13 -10.94 -9.92
C LEU A 69 -2.47 -10.71 -9.22
N THR A 70 -3.17 -9.63 -9.55
CA THR A 70 -4.38 -9.19 -8.85
C THR A 70 -5.44 -10.28 -8.79
N GLU A 71 -5.82 -10.86 -9.93
CA GLU A 71 -6.85 -11.88 -9.99
C GLU A 71 -6.42 -13.21 -9.36
N ARG A 72 -5.15 -13.58 -9.52
CA ARG A 72 -4.61 -14.81 -8.92
C ARG A 72 -4.65 -14.74 -7.40
N LEU A 73 -4.16 -13.63 -6.82
CA LEU A 73 -4.17 -13.44 -5.37
C LEU A 73 -5.60 -13.22 -4.83
N ARG A 74 -6.46 -12.52 -5.56
CA ARG A 74 -7.87 -12.35 -5.18
C ARG A 74 -8.58 -13.69 -5.05
N SER A 75 -8.41 -14.58 -6.03
CA SER A 75 -8.98 -15.93 -6.01
C SER A 75 -8.38 -16.76 -4.89
N ALA A 76 -7.06 -16.78 -4.73
CA ALA A 76 -6.37 -17.50 -3.67
C ALA A 76 -6.82 -17.04 -2.27
N LEU A 77 -6.91 -15.72 -2.05
CA LEU A 77 -7.42 -15.15 -0.79
C LEU A 77 -8.85 -15.59 -0.51
N ARG A 78 -9.73 -15.55 -1.53
CA ARG A 78 -11.12 -15.98 -1.39
C ARG A 78 -11.23 -17.46 -1.01
N GLU A 79 -10.40 -18.31 -1.60
CA GLU A 79 -10.36 -19.74 -1.29
C GLU A 79 -9.84 -20.02 0.13
N VAL A 80 -8.73 -19.38 0.51
CA VAL A 80 -8.08 -19.59 1.81
C VAL A 80 -8.92 -19.04 2.95
N THR A 81 -9.51 -17.85 2.78
CA THR A 81 -10.28 -17.19 3.85
C THR A 81 -11.74 -17.57 3.86
N ARG A 82 -12.27 -18.11 2.76
CA ARG A 82 -13.71 -18.37 2.52
C ARG A 82 -14.58 -17.14 2.79
N ARG A 83 -14.04 -15.95 2.54
CA ARG A 83 -14.67 -14.66 2.76
C ARG A 83 -14.58 -13.80 1.51
N PRO A 84 -15.48 -12.82 1.35
CA PRO A 84 -15.37 -11.84 0.27
C PRO A 84 -14.04 -11.08 0.36
N VAL A 85 -13.41 -10.89 -0.79
CA VAL A 85 -12.21 -10.05 -0.94
C VAL A 85 -12.63 -8.74 -1.59
N ARG A 86 -12.39 -7.62 -0.94
CA ARG A 86 -12.62 -6.29 -1.48
C ARG A 86 -11.37 -5.79 -2.16
N THR A 87 -11.47 -5.51 -3.46
CA THR A 87 -10.38 -4.86 -4.20
C THR A 87 -10.53 -3.36 -4.07
N VAL A 88 -9.44 -2.70 -3.67
CA VAL A 88 -9.35 -1.24 -3.63
C VAL A 88 -8.61 -0.80 -4.88
N ASP A 89 -9.29 -0.12 -5.76
CA ASP A 89 -8.78 0.42 -7.02
C ASP A 89 -9.17 1.90 -7.17
N ALA A 90 -8.69 2.52 -8.25
CA ALA A 90 -8.93 3.94 -8.53
C ALA A 90 -10.41 4.29 -8.80
N GLY A 91 -11.26 3.30 -9.00
CA GLY A 91 -12.70 3.50 -9.21
C GLY A 91 -13.51 3.46 -7.90
N LEU A 92 -12.87 3.07 -6.79
CA LEU A 92 -13.54 3.01 -5.50
C LEU A 92 -13.66 4.43 -4.90
N ASP A 93 -14.88 4.89 -4.70
CA ASP A 93 -15.13 6.15 -3.99
C ASP A 93 -14.84 5.96 -2.49
N VAL A 94 -13.71 6.48 -2.06
CA VAL A 94 -13.26 6.48 -0.67
C VAL A 94 -13.34 7.86 -0.02
N GLY A 95 -14.01 8.82 -0.69
CA GLY A 95 -14.13 10.20 -0.20
C GLY A 95 -12.83 10.98 -0.26
N LEU A 96 -11.81 10.51 -0.99
CA LEU A 96 -10.55 11.22 -1.18
C LEU A 96 -10.62 12.07 -2.45
N VAL A 97 -10.38 13.38 -2.30
CA VAL A 97 -10.17 14.27 -3.44
C VAL A 97 -8.73 14.09 -3.94
N LEU A 98 -8.57 13.44 -5.08
CA LEU A 98 -7.28 13.37 -5.78
C LEU A 98 -7.07 14.74 -6.45
N ALA A 99 -6.21 15.60 -5.86
CA ALA A 99 -5.74 16.80 -6.52
C ALA A 99 -5.03 16.39 -7.82
N GLY A 100 -5.50 16.93 -8.96
CA GLY A 100 -5.08 16.52 -10.29
C GLY A 100 -3.56 16.53 -10.49
N TYR A 101 -3.00 15.36 -10.75
CA TYR A 101 -1.60 15.15 -11.01
C TYR A 101 -1.39 14.95 -12.52
N ASP A 102 -0.66 15.86 -13.17
CA ASP A 102 -0.24 15.66 -14.54
C ASP A 102 1.02 14.78 -14.59
N ARG A 103 0.86 13.54 -15.00
CA ARG A 103 1.94 12.55 -15.16
C ARG A 103 3.03 12.95 -16.18
N ARG A 104 2.83 14.02 -16.94
CA ARG A 104 3.73 14.43 -18.05
C ARG A 104 4.83 15.39 -17.64
N ALA A 105 4.84 15.87 -16.38
CA ALA A 105 5.76 16.90 -15.91
C ALA A 105 7.09 16.38 -15.33
N LEU A 106 7.40 15.09 -15.41
CA LEU A 106 8.67 14.54 -14.94
C LEU A 106 9.65 14.43 -16.11
N GLY A 107 10.47 15.46 -16.30
CA GLY A 107 11.54 15.50 -17.27
C GLY A 107 12.74 14.62 -16.91
N ASN A 108 13.36 14.07 -17.93
CA ASN A 108 14.61 13.30 -17.88
C ASN A 108 15.79 14.24 -17.69
N ASP A 109 16.69 13.99 -16.71
CA ASP A 109 18.01 14.57 -16.70
C ASP A 109 19.13 13.57 -16.50
N ARG A 110 20.17 13.76 -17.32
CA ARG A 110 21.29 12.85 -17.60
C ARG A 110 22.50 13.11 -16.67
N VAL A 111 23.01 12.04 -16.19
CA VAL A 111 24.35 11.43 -16.09
C VAL A 111 25.58 12.36 -16.23
N VAL A 112 26.45 12.33 -15.21
CA VAL A 112 27.88 12.01 -15.32
C VAL A 112 28.42 11.64 -13.94
N ASP A 113 29.14 10.51 -13.91
CA ASP A 113 29.74 9.81 -12.76
C ASP A 113 28.75 8.90 -12.01
N ALA A 114 28.69 7.67 -12.55
CA ALA A 114 27.41 6.96 -12.57
C ALA A 114 26.89 6.44 -11.23
N VAL A 115 27.68 6.03 -10.26
CA VAL A 115 27.18 5.34 -9.08
C VAL A 115 26.85 6.29 -7.92
N SER A 116 27.73 7.18 -7.58
CA SER A 116 27.48 8.16 -6.48
C SER A 116 26.48 9.25 -6.87
N CYS A 117 26.47 9.67 -8.15
CA CYS A 117 25.46 10.59 -8.65
C CYS A 117 24.08 9.93 -8.74
N MET A 118 24.02 8.66 -9.13
CA MET A 118 22.74 7.91 -9.13
C MET A 118 22.21 7.72 -7.71
N GLN A 119 23.06 7.37 -6.76
CA GLN A 119 22.67 7.22 -5.35
C GLN A 119 22.24 8.56 -4.75
N SER A 120 23.04 9.61 -4.94
CA SER A 120 22.71 10.96 -4.47
C SER A 120 21.46 11.49 -5.17
N GLY A 121 21.35 11.33 -6.49
CA GLY A 121 20.18 11.72 -7.26
C GLY A 121 18.92 10.98 -6.84
N ALA A 122 19.00 9.70 -6.52
CA ALA A 122 17.85 8.94 -6.05
C ALA A 122 17.38 9.40 -4.67
N ILE A 123 18.31 9.61 -3.72
CA ILE A 123 17.95 9.98 -2.33
C ILE A 123 17.58 11.45 -2.24
N TYR A 124 18.47 12.35 -2.66
CA TYR A 124 18.19 13.79 -2.59
C TYR A 124 17.11 14.24 -3.57
N GLY A 125 17.03 13.59 -4.73
CA GLY A 125 15.95 13.82 -5.70
C GLY A 125 14.59 13.44 -5.13
N ALA A 126 14.47 12.28 -4.51
CA ALA A 126 13.24 11.85 -3.85
C ALA A 126 12.86 12.76 -2.67
N ALA A 127 13.83 13.17 -1.84
CA ALA A 127 13.59 14.12 -0.75
C ALA A 127 13.11 15.47 -1.29
N ALA A 128 13.77 16.01 -2.32
CA ALA A 128 13.38 17.27 -2.96
C ALA A 128 11.99 17.20 -3.61
N GLN A 129 11.62 16.04 -4.18
CA GLN A 129 10.26 15.84 -4.70
C GLN A 129 9.22 15.86 -3.58
N ILE A 130 9.47 15.21 -2.45
CA ILE A 130 8.57 15.25 -1.29
C ILE A 130 8.39 16.71 -0.82
N ASP A 131 9.48 17.44 -0.63
CA ASP A 131 9.44 18.82 -0.19
C ASP A 131 8.70 19.73 -1.19
N GLY A 132 9.01 19.59 -2.48
CA GLY A 132 8.43 20.42 -3.54
C GLY A 132 6.95 20.13 -3.79
N LEU A 133 6.55 18.86 -3.78
CA LEU A 133 5.14 18.48 -3.95
C LEU A 133 4.31 18.93 -2.74
N THR A 134 4.85 18.78 -1.53
CA THR A 134 4.17 19.26 -0.32
C THR A 134 3.96 20.77 -0.37
N ALA A 135 4.98 21.54 -0.79
CA ALA A 135 4.86 23.00 -0.95
C ALA A 135 3.76 23.37 -1.96
N ARG A 136 3.70 22.69 -3.11
CA ARG A 136 2.67 22.94 -4.13
C ARG A 136 1.25 22.63 -3.63
N VAL A 137 1.09 21.58 -2.85
CA VAL A 137 -0.22 21.26 -2.25
C VAL A 137 -0.63 22.32 -1.24
N GLU A 138 0.30 22.83 -0.42
CA GLU A 138 0.04 23.94 0.50
C GLU A 138 -0.37 25.23 -0.23
N GLU A 139 0.32 25.56 -1.33
CA GLU A 139 -0.06 26.69 -2.17
C GLU A 139 -1.48 26.54 -2.73
N LEU A 140 -1.83 25.34 -3.23
CA LEU A 140 -3.16 25.09 -3.78
C LEU A 140 -4.27 25.13 -2.74
N LEU A 141 -4.00 24.67 -1.53
CA LEU A 141 -4.98 24.61 -0.45
C LEU A 141 -5.02 25.89 0.39
N GLY A 142 -4.01 26.77 0.27
CA GLY A 142 -3.87 27.97 1.07
C GLY A 142 -3.64 27.72 2.57
N GLN A 143 -3.18 26.52 2.93
CA GLN A 143 -2.94 26.12 4.32
C GLN A 143 -1.83 25.06 4.44
N PRO A 144 -1.16 24.99 5.60
CA PRO A 144 -0.17 23.93 5.86
C PRO A 144 -0.77 22.55 5.78
N VAL A 145 0.00 21.57 5.30
CA VAL A 145 -0.39 20.17 5.22
C VAL A 145 0.60 19.27 5.96
N THR A 146 0.13 18.11 6.40
CA THR A 146 0.97 17.07 6.98
C THR A 146 1.40 16.10 5.88
N ALA A 147 2.71 15.97 5.66
CA ALA A 147 3.27 15.00 4.74
C ALA A 147 3.50 13.66 5.46
N VAL A 148 2.86 12.60 4.97
CA VAL A 148 3.09 11.23 5.45
C VAL A 148 3.80 10.43 4.37
N VAL A 149 4.94 9.82 4.71
CA VAL A 149 5.77 9.05 3.79
C VAL A 149 5.73 7.58 4.19
N THR A 150 5.48 6.71 3.22
CA THR A 150 5.43 5.26 3.41
C THR A 150 6.28 4.54 2.36
N GLY A 151 6.48 3.24 2.55
CA GLY A 151 7.25 2.39 1.64
C GLY A 151 8.63 2.03 2.18
N GLY A 152 9.21 0.95 1.63
CA GLY A 152 10.45 0.35 2.14
C GLY A 152 11.68 1.26 2.13
N LEU A 153 11.71 2.24 1.22
CA LEU A 153 12.83 3.19 1.11
C LEU A 153 12.60 4.48 1.91
N SER A 154 11.44 4.66 2.54
CA SER A 154 11.13 5.88 3.31
C SER A 154 12.16 6.19 4.39
N GLY A 155 12.70 5.16 5.05
CA GLY A 155 13.76 5.31 6.05
C GLY A 155 15.08 5.88 5.51
N LEU A 156 15.37 5.69 4.22
CA LEU A 156 16.56 6.24 3.56
C LEU A 156 16.33 7.68 3.06
N VAL A 157 15.12 8.04 2.71
CA VAL A 157 14.79 9.33 2.08
C VAL A 157 14.37 10.39 3.10
N CYS A 158 13.52 10.03 4.07
CA CYS A 158 12.97 10.98 5.03
C CYS A 158 14.02 11.83 5.80
N PRO A 159 15.19 11.29 6.19
CA PRO A 159 16.22 12.08 6.86
C PRO A 159 16.75 13.26 6.03
N TYR A 160 16.58 13.24 4.72
CA TYR A 160 17.06 14.27 3.80
C TYR A 160 15.98 15.26 3.36
N CYS A 161 14.74 15.08 3.80
CA CYS A 161 13.69 16.08 3.61
C CYS A 161 13.97 17.31 4.47
N ARG A 162 13.74 18.49 3.91
CA ARG A 162 13.86 19.79 4.62
C ARG A 162 12.67 20.06 5.52
N ARG A 163 11.53 19.47 5.18
CA ARG A 163 10.28 19.57 5.92
C ARG A 163 10.15 18.43 6.93
N ALA A 164 9.39 18.67 8.00
CA ALA A 164 8.95 17.60 8.88
C ALA A 164 8.01 16.67 8.11
N VAL A 165 8.36 15.40 8.06
CA VAL A 165 7.54 14.35 7.45
C VAL A 165 7.27 13.25 8.47
N PHE A 166 6.06 12.70 8.45
CA PHE A 166 5.71 11.53 9.26
C PHE A 166 5.96 10.27 8.45
N ARG A 167 6.76 9.36 9.01
CA ARG A 167 6.99 8.05 8.39
C ARG A 167 6.01 7.04 8.97
N ASP A 168 5.19 6.44 8.09
CA ASP A 168 4.31 5.32 8.45
C ASP A 168 4.55 4.15 7.50
N GLU A 169 5.24 3.12 7.98
CA GLU A 169 5.57 1.93 7.18
C GLU A 169 4.34 1.12 6.78
N HIS A 170 3.25 1.26 7.52
CA HIS A 170 2.03 0.47 7.35
C HIS A 170 0.84 1.28 6.85
N LEU A 171 1.07 2.52 6.37
CA LEU A 171 0.02 3.44 5.94
C LEU A 171 -0.97 2.79 4.98
N LEU A 172 -0.46 2.04 4.00
CA LEU A 172 -1.30 1.39 2.99
C LEU A 172 -2.19 0.30 3.59
N LEU A 173 -1.63 -0.54 4.45
CA LEU A 173 -2.39 -1.58 5.14
C LEU A 173 -3.44 -1.00 6.09
N ARG A 174 -3.09 0.07 6.82
CA ARG A 174 -4.04 0.81 7.66
C ARG A 174 -5.14 1.45 6.82
N GLY A 175 -4.80 2.05 5.69
CA GLY A 175 -5.76 2.61 4.75
C GLY A 175 -6.75 1.57 4.24
N LEU A 176 -6.27 0.40 3.82
CA LEU A 176 -7.11 -0.72 3.41
C LEU A 176 -8.06 -1.17 4.53
N HIS A 177 -7.57 -1.26 5.76
CA HIS A 177 -8.38 -1.61 6.91
C HIS A 177 -9.49 -0.58 7.17
N LEU A 178 -9.16 0.71 7.15
CA LEU A 178 -10.13 1.80 7.35
C LEU A 178 -11.18 1.82 6.26
N ILE A 179 -10.81 1.68 4.99
CA ILE A 179 -11.73 1.58 3.86
C ILE A 179 -12.68 0.39 4.03
N TYR A 180 -12.14 -0.78 4.41
CA TYR A 180 -12.97 -1.96 4.66
C TYR A 180 -14.01 -1.72 5.75
N ARG A 181 -13.62 -1.07 6.84
CA ARG A 181 -14.56 -0.70 7.94
C ARG A 181 -15.61 0.31 7.51
N GLY A 182 -15.20 1.37 6.80
CA GLY A 182 -16.08 2.43 6.31
C GLY A 182 -17.19 1.90 5.40
N ILE A 183 -16.83 1.01 4.48
CA ILE A 183 -17.82 0.38 3.58
C ILE A 183 -18.83 -0.49 4.34
N ARG A 184 -18.44 -1.13 5.46
CA ARG A 184 -19.39 -1.88 6.30
C ARG A 184 -20.35 -0.98 7.06
N GLY A 185 -19.91 0.19 7.50
CA GLY A 185 -20.76 1.17 8.19
C GLY A 185 -21.85 1.74 7.28
N SER A 186 -21.52 1.98 6.02
CA SER A 186 -22.49 2.49 5.03
C SER A 186 -23.56 1.45 4.63
N ALA A 187 -23.22 0.16 4.63
CA ALA A 187 -24.15 -0.92 4.30
C ALA A 187 -25.13 -1.25 5.44
N ALA A 188 -24.79 -0.91 6.69
CA ALA A 188 -25.63 -1.17 7.87
C ALA A 188 -26.69 -0.07 8.12
N GLY A 189 -26.59 1.07 7.42
CA GLY A 189 -27.52 2.21 7.55
C GLY A 189 -28.62 2.25 6.48
N GLN A 190 -28.75 1.22 5.63
CA GLN A 190 -29.75 1.13 4.56
C GLN A 190 -30.77 0.00 4.78
N THR A 191 -30.97 -0.45 6.01
CA THR A 191 -32.06 -1.38 6.36
C THR A 191 -33.11 -0.72 7.25
#